data_98d65792ee1cf930fb72e74000e0b1ad
#
_entry.id   98d65792ee1cf930fb72e74000e0b1ad
#
_cell.length_a   1.000
_cell.length_b   1.000
_cell.length_c   1.000
_cell.angle_alpha   90.00
_cell.angle_beta   90.00
_cell.angle_gamma   90.00
#
_symmetry.space_group_name_H-M   'P 1'
#
loop_
_entity.id
_entity.type
_entity.pdbx_description
1 polymer ?
#
loop_
_entity_poly.entity_id
_entity_poly.type
_entity_poly.pdbx_seq_one_letter_code
_entity_poly.pdbx_strand_id
1 'polypeptide(L)'
;MRRVSTFLKVILYWIAIPAASIWIVDFYTNAHPHEWWGTFFILFGLFWSGLATSYLVIVGGGAPFFGKNSPKLLVTCGPYSMSRHPIYFGYFLYTLGLSLFFNVLSLPLILVELIILFIIIPFEEKGMKKRFADFDKYKGSTPLFVPMKKWKIDEAKDPPFLFVFLYMIGKFLIKFFYDVRAHGRENIPEPPFIVVSNHNSYFDPFFIMDAMDFYMKAPLSWAHYENMKWLIDHVGMFPIKRYTADSSAIMKMIRALRHKGVIGIFIENERSWDGRPLNVKNGIDKLIETLKAPLLPVRIERAHLMWPRWATKFHKGTLDVFIGKVTSSSNYKEAFGFVLRDTVPPTEKYKDYRGIESYLWRCPECGSISSLKSFKNGFSCAECGKSWIKPTVEQVRKLHDSIYPSDISDLPIEDTAIVNGEEMKISLYDSSLKFGDETVEISKVKAFLVESRHEFYVYTGKLYEIHPRNTSPLMWKEWVDFLKKDDDNYWRYRD
;
A
#
# COMPACT_ATOMS: atom_id res chain seq x y z
N MET A 1 -18.61 17.23 -4.54
CA MET A 1 -18.91 18.33 -3.60
C MET A 1 -18.03 18.35 -2.35
N ARG A 2 -17.75 17.23 -1.63
CA ARG A 2 -16.93 17.23 -0.38
C ARG A 2 -15.48 17.72 -0.57
N ARG A 3 -14.79 17.30 -1.64
CA ARG A 3 -13.39 17.74 -1.93
C ARG A 3 -13.29 19.24 -2.19
N VAL A 4 -14.29 19.82 -2.84
CA VAL A 4 -14.35 21.27 -3.13
C VAL A 4 -14.47 22.09 -1.85
N SER A 5 -15.33 21.67 -0.90
CA SER A 5 -15.49 22.38 0.38
C SER A 5 -14.21 22.36 1.24
N THR A 6 -13.49 21.23 1.29
CA THR A 6 -12.22 21.13 2.02
C THR A 6 -11.12 21.96 1.34
N PHE A 7 -11.03 21.90 0.02
CA PHE A 7 -10.09 22.68 -0.76
C PHE A 7 -10.31 24.20 -0.60
N LEU A 8 -11.56 24.64 -0.66
CA LEU A 8 -11.92 26.05 -0.43
C LEU A 8 -11.54 26.52 0.99
N LYS A 9 -11.73 25.69 2.02
CA LYS A 9 -11.29 26.02 3.38
C LYS A 9 -9.77 26.13 3.50
N VAL A 10 -9.04 25.22 2.87
CA VAL A 10 -7.55 25.28 2.83
C VAL A 10 -7.11 26.59 2.16
N ILE A 11 -7.65 26.93 0.99
CA ILE A 11 -7.33 28.19 0.32
C ILE A 11 -7.69 29.39 1.20
N LEU A 12 -8.86 29.40 1.82
CA LEU A 12 -9.29 30.50 2.67
C LEU A 12 -8.31 30.73 3.85
N TYR A 13 -8.02 29.68 4.64
CA TYR A 13 -7.23 29.82 5.86
C TYR A 13 -5.72 29.94 5.60
N TRP A 14 -5.19 29.24 4.59
CA TRP A 14 -3.75 29.16 4.36
C TRP A 14 -3.23 30.13 3.31
N ILE A 15 -4.09 30.71 2.48
CA ILE A 15 -3.71 31.62 1.41
C ILE A 15 -4.47 32.93 1.51
N ALA A 16 -5.80 32.91 1.44
CA ALA A 16 -6.57 34.13 1.29
C ALA A 16 -6.51 35.04 2.52
N ILE A 17 -6.67 34.51 3.73
CA ILE A 17 -6.60 35.32 4.98
C ILE A 17 -5.19 35.89 5.19
N PRO A 18 -4.09 35.08 5.14
CA PRO A 18 -2.74 35.63 5.24
C PRO A 18 -2.40 36.65 4.14
N ALA A 19 -2.73 36.35 2.88
CA ALA A 19 -2.47 37.28 1.76
C ALA A 19 -3.21 38.60 1.91
N ALA A 20 -4.50 38.57 2.26
CA ALA A 20 -5.27 39.78 2.51
C ALA A 20 -4.71 40.58 3.69
N SER A 21 -4.30 39.91 4.76
CA SER A 21 -3.70 40.53 5.93
C SER A 21 -2.38 41.23 5.61
N ILE A 22 -1.52 40.61 4.81
CA ILE A 22 -0.26 41.17 4.36
C ILE A 22 -0.50 42.34 3.41
N TRP A 23 -1.40 42.17 2.42
CA TRP A 23 -1.74 43.21 1.45
C TRP A 23 -2.27 44.49 2.13
N ILE A 24 -3.14 44.36 3.15
CA ILE A 24 -3.64 45.51 3.92
C ILE A 24 -2.49 46.24 4.60
N VAL A 25 -1.53 45.52 5.16
CA VAL A 25 -0.42 46.18 5.90
C VAL A 25 0.62 46.72 4.97
N ASP A 26 0.99 45.99 3.90
CA ASP A 26 1.95 46.46 2.88
C ASP A 26 1.49 47.76 2.21
N PHE A 27 0.19 47.89 1.94
CA PHE A 27 -0.42 49.11 1.43
C PHE A 27 -0.14 50.36 2.29
N TYR A 28 0.01 50.15 3.62
CA TYR A 28 0.25 51.26 4.56
C TYR A 28 1.72 51.46 4.95
N THR A 29 2.60 50.47 4.74
CA THR A 29 3.92 50.47 5.40
C THR A 29 5.13 50.43 4.44
N ASN A 30 4.99 50.13 3.13
CA ASN A 30 6.08 50.01 2.15
C ASN A 30 7.24 49.13 2.68
N ALA A 31 6.95 47.96 3.22
CA ALA A 31 7.89 47.10 3.90
C ALA A 31 8.88 46.39 2.95
N HIS A 32 10.14 46.26 3.36
CA HIS A 32 11.17 45.50 2.63
C HIS A 32 11.27 44.05 3.20
N PRO A 33 11.34 43.01 2.37
CA PRO A 33 11.37 41.62 2.85
C PRO A 33 12.69 41.24 3.54
N HIS A 34 12.58 40.48 4.65
CA HIS A 34 13.69 39.78 5.29
C HIS A 34 13.62 38.28 4.91
N GLU A 35 14.34 37.90 3.83
CA GLU A 35 14.06 36.64 3.09
C GLU A 35 14.36 35.34 3.85
N TRP A 36 15.47 35.25 4.62
CA TRP A 36 15.96 33.99 5.12
C TRP A 36 15.15 33.42 6.29
N TRP A 37 14.99 34.16 7.37
CA TRP A 37 14.25 33.71 8.54
C TRP A 37 12.76 33.58 8.25
N GLY A 38 12.21 34.51 7.47
CA GLY A 38 10.81 34.41 7.05
C GLY A 38 10.55 33.16 6.26
N THR A 39 11.37 32.85 5.25
CA THR A 39 11.28 31.64 4.43
C THR A 39 11.40 30.37 5.28
N PHE A 40 12.36 30.32 6.22
CA PHE A 40 12.53 29.18 7.11
C PHE A 40 11.25 28.89 7.92
N PHE A 41 10.69 29.91 8.58
CA PHE A 41 9.48 29.71 9.39
C PHE A 41 8.23 29.41 8.55
N ILE A 42 8.12 29.95 7.34
CA ILE A 42 7.05 29.59 6.38
C ILE A 42 7.13 28.10 6.07
N LEU A 43 8.28 27.64 5.57
CA LEU A 43 8.46 26.24 5.16
C LEU A 43 8.33 25.27 6.33
N PHE A 44 8.91 25.59 7.48
CA PHE A 44 8.83 24.76 8.68
C PHE A 44 7.40 24.71 9.24
N GLY A 45 6.67 25.82 9.27
CA GLY A 45 5.27 25.87 9.70
C GLY A 45 4.35 25.05 8.81
N LEU A 46 4.51 25.17 7.49
CA LEU A 46 3.77 24.35 6.51
C LEU A 46 4.10 22.85 6.64
N PHE A 47 5.38 22.51 6.76
CA PHE A 47 5.82 21.13 6.99
C PHE A 47 5.24 20.55 8.29
N TRP A 48 5.35 21.28 9.41
CA TRP A 48 4.85 20.83 10.71
C TRP A 48 3.34 20.64 10.72
N SER A 49 2.58 21.57 10.15
CA SER A 49 1.13 21.45 10.03
C SER A 49 0.71 20.32 9.11
N GLY A 50 1.43 20.12 8.00
CA GLY A 50 1.22 19.00 7.08
C GLY A 50 1.47 17.65 7.77
N LEU A 51 2.56 17.54 8.52
CA LEU A 51 2.90 16.36 9.31
C LEU A 51 1.83 16.09 10.38
N ALA A 52 1.45 17.10 11.18
CA ALA A 52 0.41 16.97 12.21
C ALA A 52 -0.95 16.57 11.61
N THR A 53 -1.32 17.16 10.46
CA THR A 53 -2.54 16.81 9.74
C THR A 53 -2.48 15.35 9.24
N SER A 54 -1.33 14.91 8.74
CA SER A 54 -1.17 13.52 8.26
C SER A 54 -1.31 12.52 9.39
N TYR A 55 -0.71 12.78 10.58
CA TYR A 55 -0.95 11.95 11.77
C TYR A 55 -2.42 11.93 12.17
N LEU A 56 -3.09 13.09 12.15
CA LEU A 56 -4.51 13.16 12.51
C LEU A 56 -5.39 12.33 11.56
N VAL A 57 -5.10 12.38 10.26
CA VAL A 57 -5.84 11.62 9.25
C VAL A 57 -5.63 10.13 9.40
N ILE A 58 -4.38 9.65 9.41
CA ILE A 58 -4.09 8.21 9.31
C ILE A 58 -4.12 7.47 10.66
N VAL A 59 -4.02 8.17 11.79
CA VAL A 59 -4.18 7.59 13.13
C VAL A 59 -5.57 7.87 13.68
N GLY A 60 -6.08 9.08 13.45
CA GLY A 60 -7.39 9.50 13.95
C GLY A 60 -8.57 9.07 13.08
N GLY A 61 -8.33 8.67 11.83
CA GLY A 61 -9.37 8.28 10.89
C GLY A 61 -10.25 9.43 10.42
N GLY A 62 -9.71 10.65 10.31
CA GLY A 62 -10.49 11.81 9.87
C GLY A 62 -9.67 13.08 9.68
N ALA A 63 -10.27 14.09 9.09
CA ALA A 63 -9.65 15.38 8.78
C ALA A 63 -9.81 16.41 9.93
N PRO A 64 -8.94 17.45 10.02
CA PRO A 64 -8.93 18.44 11.10
C PRO A 64 -10.11 19.43 11.10
N PHE A 65 -11.18 19.17 10.36
CA PHE A 65 -12.32 20.09 10.24
C PHE A 65 -13.58 19.52 10.88
N PHE A 66 -14.37 20.39 11.51
CA PHE A 66 -15.68 20.04 12.10
C PHE A 66 -16.62 19.40 11.07
N GLY A 67 -17.40 18.40 11.51
CA GLY A 67 -18.42 17.74 10.71
C GLY A 67 -18.24 16.23 10.57
N LYS A 68 -18.91 15.62 9.58
CA LYS A 68 -18.94 14.16 9.36
C LYS A 68 -17.58 13.48 9.16
N ASN A 69 -16.54 14.24 8.88
CA ASN A 69 -15.16 13.73 8.64
C ASN A 69 -14.19 14.03 9.78
N SER A 70 -14.68 14.47 10.96
CA SER A 70 -13.80 14.69 12.12
C SER A 70 -13.16 13.37 12.58
N PRO A 71 -11.97 13.41 13.21
CA PRO A 71 -11.27 12.20 13.67
C PRO A 71 -12.17 11.31 14.54
N LYS A 72 -12.12 10.01 14.29
CA LYS A 72 -12.86 8.99 15.05
C LYS A 72 -12.16 8.64 16.35
N LEU A 73 -10.82 8.75 16.38
CA LEU A 73 -9.98 8.42 17.53
C LEU A 73 -9.23 9.63 18.03
N LEU A 74 -8.95 9.67 19.34
CA LEU A 74 -8.07 10.65 19.95
C LEU A 74 -6.61 10.32 19.60
N VAL A 75 -5.95 11.21 18.84
CA VAL A 75 -4.54 11.06 18.47
C VAL A 75 -3.67 11.63 19.60
N THR A 76 -2.76 10.82 20.12
CA THR A 76 -1.86 11.17 21.24
C THR A 76 -0.38 10.86 20.93
N CYS A 77 -0.07 10.44 19.70
CA CYS A 77 1.25 10.08 19.23
C CYS A 77 1.82 11.11 18.24
N GLY A 78 3.09 11.00 17.90
CA GLY A 78 3.77 11.90 16.98
C GLY A 78 3.72 13.36 17.45
N PRO A 79 3.37 14.33 16.60
CA PRO A 79 3.25 15.74 16.98
C PRO A 79 2.28 15.98 18.14
N TYR A 80 1.22 15.16 18.25
CA TYR A 80 0.23 15.24 19.31
C TYR A 80 0.73 14.74 20.67
N SER A 81 1.85 14.02 20.72
CA SER A 81 2.51 13.71 21.98
C SER A 81 3.28 14.92 22.56
N MET A 82 3.61 15.89 21.72
CA MET A 82 4.41 17.06 22.07
C MET A 82 3.55 18.27 22.44
N SER A 83 2.41 18.47 21.73
CA SER A 83 1.40 19.49 22.04
C SER A 83 0.02 18.99 21.61
N ARG A 84 -1.05 19.53 22.22
CA ARG A 84 -2.43 19.14 21.91
C ARG A 84 -2.92 19.69 20.56
N HIS A 85 -2.39 20.85 20.17
CA HIS A 85 -2.80 21.57 18.97
C HIS A 85 -1.62 21.84 18.00
N PRO A 86 -0.90 20.80 17.52
CA PRO A 86 0.32 20.97 16.74
C PRO A 86 0.04 21.58 15.35
N ILE A 87 -1.17 21.45 14.80
CA ILE A 87 -1.55 22.09 13.54
C ILE A 87 -1.55 23.61 13.70
N TYR A 88 -2.15 24.11 14.77
CA TYR A 88 -2.20 25.55 15.03
C TYR A 88 -0.84 26.12 15.41
N PHE A 89 0.03 25.36 16.08
CA PHE A 89 1.41 25.77 16.29
C PHE A 89 2.16 25.91 14.97
N GLY A 90 2.00 25.00 14.02
CA GLY A 90 2.57 25.13 12.68
C GLY A 90 1.98 26.32 11.91
N TYR A 91 0.68 26.59 12.07
CA TYR A 91 0.05 27.76 11.47
C TYR A 91 0.63 29.07 12.04
N PHE A 92 0.84 29.11 13.37
CA PHE A 92 1.52 30.25 14.02
C PHE A 92 2.93 30.47 13.46
N LEU A 93 3.73 29.42 13.28
CA LEU A 93 5.05 29.56 12.67
C LEU A 93 4.98 30.04 11.22
N TYR A 94 4.00 29.58 10.45
CA TYR A 94 3.75 30.02 9.09
C TYR A 94 3.42 31.51 9.02
N THR A 95 2.49 32.00 9.87
CA THR A 95 2.09 33.40 9.91
C THR A 95 3.20 34.30 10.47
N LEU A 96 3.96 33.83 11.46
CA LEU A 96 5.19 34.47 11.93
C LEU A 96 6.20 34.59 10.80
N GLY A 97 6.40 33.52 10.04
CA GLY A 97 7.28 33.51 8.86
C GLY A 97 6.87 34.54 7.81
N LEU A 98 5.59 34.65 7.50
CA LEU A 98 5.07 35.67 6.59
C LEU A 98 5.33 37.09 7.13
N SER A 99 5.10 37.33 8.42
CA SER A 99 5.35 38.62 9.05
C SER A 99 6.84 39.01 8.98
N LEU A 100 7.74 38.05 9.23
CA LEU A 100 9.20 38.28 9.11
C LEU A 100 9.64 38.44 7.66
N PHE A 101 9.10 37.66 6.73
CA PHE A 101 9.45 37.71 5.32
C PHE A 101 9.14 39.11 4.71
N PHE A 102 7.96 39.64 5.03
CA PHE A 102 7.53 40.95 4.56
C PHE A 102 7.93 42.08 5.50
N ASN A 103 8.65 41.79 6.58
CA ASN A 103 9.05 42.76 7.63
C ASN A 103 7.88 43.60 8.14
N VAL A 104 6.74 42.94 8.38
CA VAL A 104 5.48 43.59 8.75
C VAL A 104 4.89 42.97 9.99
N LEU A 105 4.64 43.78 11.02
CA LEU A 105 3.81 43.36 12.14
C LEU A 105 2.33 43.43 11.76
N SER A 106 1.83 42.35 11.20
CA SER A 106 0.44 42.31 10.75
C SER A 106 -0.55 42.16 11.90
N LEU A 107 -1.18 43.23 12.32
CA LEU A 107 -2.26 43.22 13.31
C LEU A 107 -3.39 42.23 12.97
N PRO A 108 -3.87 42.12 11.71
CA PRO A 108 -4.86 41.10 11.35
C PRO A 108 -4.37 39.67 11.59
N LEU A 109 -3.09 39.32 11.33
CA LEU A 109 -2.57 38.00 11.63
C LEU A 109 -2.51 37.73 13.14
N ILE A 110 -2.08 38.69 13.94
CA ILE A 110 -2.09 38.60 15.40
C ILE A 110 -3.52 38.35 15.89
N LEU A 111 -4.50 39.10 15.38
CA LEU A 111 -5.90 38.92 15.75
C LEU A 111 -6.42 37.51 15.41
N VAL A 112 -6.06 36.96 14.25
CA VAL A 112 -6.39 35.59 13.87
C VAL A 112 -5.79 34.59 14.86
N GLU A 113 -4.53 34.74 15.27
CA GLU A 113 -3.88 33.87 16.25
C GLU A 113 -4.56 33.96 17.64
N LEU A 114 -4.95 35.16 18.06
CA LEU A 114 -5.70 35.34 19.31
C LEU A 114 -7.09 34.68 19.25
N ILE A 115 -7.78 34.76 18.11
CA ILE A 115 -9.06 34.08 17.90
C ILE A 115 -8.83 32.55 17.95
N ILE A 116 -7.81 32.03 17.31
CA ILE A 116 -7.47 30.58 17.37
C ILE A 116 -7.24 30.17 18.82
N LEU A 117 -6.39 30.88 19.55
CA LEU A 117 -5.97 30.52 20.90
C LEU A 117 -7.12 30.62 21.93
N PHE A 118 -7.91 31.69 21.87
CA PHE A 118 -8.90 31.99 22.91
C PHE A 118 -10.33 31.56 22.56
N ILE A 119 -10.65 31.30 21.30
CA ILE A 119 -12.00 30.93 20.86
C ILE A 119 -12.02 29.53 20.26
N ILE A 120 -11.22 29.29 19.24
CA ILE A 120 -11.28 28.02 18.45
C ILE A 120 -10.81 26.84 19.28
N ILE A 121 -9.62 26.94 19.90
CA ILE A 121 -9.04 25.85 20.70
C ILE A 121 -9.94 25.45 21.87
N PRO A 122 -10.45 26.36 22.74
CA PRO A 122 -11.37 26.00 23.81
C PRO A 122 -12.66 25.35 23.30
N PHE A 123 -13.18 25.81 22.16
CA PHE A 123 -14.38 25.21 21.57
C PHE A 123 -14.09 23.76 21.05
N GLU A 124 -12.95 23.53 20.40
CA GLU A 124 -12.52 22.20 19.98
C GLU A 124 -12.30 21.26 21.18
N GLU A 125 -11.60 21.72 22.23
CA GLU A 125 -11.36 20.90 23.41
C GLU A 125 -12.68 20.53 24.14
N LYS A 126 -13.66 21.43 24.17
CA LYS A 126 -15.01 21.11 24.70
C LYS A 126 -15.69 20.01 23.87
N GLY A 127 -15.49 20.04 22.54
CA GLY A 127 -15.96 18.98 21.61
C GLY A 127 -15.24 17.67 21.83
N MET A 128 -13.90 17.70 21.97
CA MET A 128 -13.07 16.50 22.20
C MET A 128 -13.40 15.84 23.54
N LYS A 129 -13.62 16.63 24.61
CA LYS A 129 -14.02 16.11 25.92
C LYS A 129 -15.35 15.34 25.88
N LYS A 130 -16.30 15.78 25.05
CA LYS A 130 -17.58 15.08 24.88
C LYS A 130 -17.46 13.78 24.08
N ARG A 131 -16.45 13.67 23.21
CA ARG A 131 -16.28 12.55 22.27
C ARG A 131 -15.33 11.47 22.77
N PHE A 132 -14.30 11.84 23.53
CA PHE A 132 -13.20 10.95 23.91
C PHE A 132 -13.08 10.89 25.44
N ALA A 133 -13.37 9.73 26.02
CA ALA A 133 -13.30 9.49 27.46
C ALA A 133 -11.90 9.78 28.06
N ASP A 134 -10.83 9.50 27.30
CA ASP A 134 -9.44 9.69 27.74
C ASP A 134 -8.94 11.14 27.55
N PHE A 135 -9.77 12.07 27.07
CA PHE A 135 -9.33 13.43 26.76
C PHE A 135 -8.78 14.19 27.96
N ASP A 136 -9.42 14.08 29.14
CA ASP A 136 -8.99 14.80 30.36
C ASP A 136 -7.60 14.31 30.82
N LYS A 137 -7.32 13.00 30.71
CA LYS A 137 -5.99 12.42 30.98
C LYS A 137 -4.95 12.95 30.00
N TYR A 138 -5.29 12.98 28.71
CA TYR A 138 -4.43 13.56 27.68
C TYR A 138 -4.18 15.04 27.91
N LYS A 139 -5.23 15.82 28.23
CA LYS A 139 -5.14 17.24 28.55
C LYS A 139 -4.21 17.53 29.72
N GLY A 140 -4.32 16.77 30.83
CA GLY A 140 -3.47 16.91 31.99
C GLY A 140 -2.01 16.54 31.76
N SER A 141 -1.74 15.74 30.73
CA SER A 141 -0.40 15.23 30.44
C SER A 141 0.31 15.93 29.29
N THR A 142 -0.38 16.73 28.44
CA THR A 142 0.21 17.28 27.19
C THR A 142 0.00 18.79 27.14
N PRO A 143 1.06 19.59 26.79
CA PRO A 143 0.95 21.05 26.68
C PRO A 143 -0.09 21.46 25.63
N LEU A 144 -0.67 22.65 25.83
CA LEU A 144 -1.70 23.17 24.94
C LEU A 144 -1.19 23.40 23.51
N PHE A 145 -0.14 24.19 23.37
CA PHE A 145 0.24 24.82 22.11
C PHE A 145 1.69 24.55 21.72
N VAL A 146 2.65 25.00 22.53
CA VAL A 146 4.07 24.85 22.24
C VAL A 146 4.53 23.41 22.43
N PRO A 147 5.27 22.80 21.50
CA PRO A 147 5.80 21.45 21.61
C PRO A 147 6.91 21.36 22.67
N MET A 148 6.56 21.07 23.91
CA MET A 148 7.51 21.00 25.04
C MET A 148 7.83 19.59 25.50
N LYS A 149 7.16 18.56 24.95
CA LYS A 149 7.38 17.16 25.31
C LYS A 149 8.14 16.41 24.24
N LYS A 150 8.68 15.25 24.62
CA LYS A 150 9.36 14.36 23.69
C LYS A 150 8.35 13.74 22.72
N TRP A 151 8.81 13.54 21.48
CA TRP A 151 8.11 12.73 20.50
C TRP A 151 7.90 11.31 21.01
N LYS A 152 6.66 10.82 20.95
CA LYS A 152 6.30 9.46 21.35
C LYS A 152 5.43 8.80 20.31
N ILE A 153 5.70 7.54 20.04
CA ILE A 153 4.88 6.63 19.24
C ILE A 153 4.81 5.29 19.98
N ASP A 154 3.74 4.55 19.78
CA ASP A 154 3.65 3.15 20.15
C ASP A 154 4.04 2.34 18.89
N GLU A 155 5.28 1.83 18.86
CA GLU A 155 5.82 1.09 17.71
C GLU A 155 4.97 -0.13 17.31
N ALA A 156 4.15 -0.64 18.23
CA ALA A 156 3.27 -1.77 17.92
C ALA A 156 2.14 -1.39 16.95
N LYS A 157 1.66 -0.14 16.99
CA LYS A 157 0.47 0.29 16.24
C LYS A 157 0.63 1.59 15.46
N ASP A 158 1.43 2.54 15.98
CA ASP A 158 1.52 3.87 15.39
C ASP A 158 2.48 3.91 14.20
N PRO A 159 2.24 4.77 13.21
CA PRO A 159 3.17 4.95 12.10
C PRO A 159 4.43 5.68 12.56
N PRO A 160 5.64 5.21 12.15
CA PRO A 160 6.89 5.94 12.36
C PRO A 160 6.89 7.27 11.58
N PHE A 161 7.74 8.21 12.03
CA PHE A 161 7.90 9.51 11.36
C PHE A 161 8.17 9.38 9.85
N LEU A 162 9.14 8.54 9.47
CA LEU A 162 9.52 8.36 8.07
C LEU A 162 8.34 7.87 7.22
N PHE A 163 7.53 6.93 7.74
CA PHE A 163 6.32 6.49 7.05
C PHE A 163 5.37 7.66 6.79
N VAL A 164 5.06 8.46 7.82
CA VAL A 164 4.11 9.57 7.67
C VAL A 164 4.63 10.62 6.72
N PHE A 165 5.92 10.91 6.76
CA PHE A 165 6.58 11.82 5.83
C PHE A 165 6.49 11.33 4.38
N LEU A 166 6.85 10.06 4.13
CA LEU A 166 6.75 9.46 2.80
C LEU A 166 5.29 9.32 2.33
N TYR A 167 4.37 9.02 3.25
CA TYR A 167 2.94 8.97 2.94
C TYR A 167 2.38 10.34 2.55
N MET A 168 2.79 11.41 3.23
CA MET A 168 2.39 12.78 2.91
C MET A 168 2.79 13.15 1.48
N ILE A 169 4.04 12.87 1.10
CA ILE A 169 4.55 13.09 -0.26
C ILE A 169 3.88 12.13 -1.24
N GLY A 170 3.84 10.85 -0.91
CA GLY A 170 3.27 9.78 -1.74
C GLY A 170 1.78 10.00 -2.01
N LYS A 171 1.01 10.47 -1.04
CA LYS A 171 -0.41 10.80 -1.21
C LYS A 171 -0.63 11.89 -2.27
N PHE A 172 0.25 12.87 -2.32
CA PHE A 172 0.22 13.90 -3.36
C PHE A 172 0.56 13.32 -4.74
N LEU A 173 1.64 12.54 -4.82
CA LEU A 173 2.08 11.89 -6.07
C LEU A 173 1.07 10.85 -6.56
N ILE A 174 0.54 10.02 -5.66
CA ILE A 174 -0.47 9.01 -6.00
C ILE A 174 -1.71 9.67 -6.60
N LYS A 175 -2.19 10.77 -6.03
CA LYS A 175 -3.34 11.50 -6.58
C LYS A 175 -3.12 12.09 -7.97
N PHE A 176 -1.86 12.34 -8.34
CA PHE A 176 -1.51 12.78 -9.68
C PHE A 176 -1.60 11.65 -10.72
N PHE A 177 -1.31 10.40 -10.29
CA PHE A 177 -1.32 9.23 -11.15
C PHE A 177 -2.59 8.40 -11.03
N TYR A 178 -3.21 8.34 -9.84
CA TYR A 178 -4.33 7.45 -9.54
C TYR A 178 -5.49 8.22 -8.91
N ASP A 179 -6.70 7.99 -9.45
CA ASP A 179 -7.94 8.42 -8.80
C ASP A 179 -8.50 7.25 -8.00
N VAL A 180 -8.32 7.28 -6.68
CA VAL A 180 -8.81 6.24 -5.75
C VAL A 180 -10.23 6.60 -5.31
N ARG A 181 -11.22 5.76 -5.66
CA ARG A 181 -12.62 5.92 -5.27
C ARG A 181 -12.95 4.92 -4.18
N ALA A 182 -13.28 5.42 -3.00
CA ALA A 182 -13.64 4.61 -1.84
C ALA A 182 -15.16 4.48 -1.70
N HIS A 183 -15.64 3.25 -1.54
CA HIS A 183 -17.04 2.88 -1.33
C HIS A 183 -17.18 2.11 -0.01
N GLY A 184 -18.20 2.43 0.81
CA GLY A 184 -18.47 1.74 2.07
C GLY A 184 -17.61 2.20 3.24
N ARG A 185 -17.14 3.45 3.26
CA ARG A 185 -16.35 4.02 4.38
C ARG A 185 -17.07 3.98 5.73
N GLU A 186 -18.39 3.95 5.72
CA GLU A 186 -19.24 3.79 6.90
C GLU A 186 -19.07 2.45 7.60
N ASN A 187 -18.54 1.44 6.90
CA ASN A 187 -18.30 0.11 7.45
C ASN A 187 -16.99 0.01 8.26
N ILE A 188 -16.13 1.04 8.24
CA ILE A 188 -14.84 1.01 8.94
C ILE A 188 -15.09 1.06 10.44
N PRO A 189 -14.71 0.01 11.21
CA PRO A 189 -14.89 -0.02 12.65
C PRO A 189 -13.81 0.78 13.37
N GLU A 190 -13.95 0.90 14.68
CA GLU A 190 -12.83 1.32 15.53
C GLU A 190 -11.82 0.18 15.69
N PRO A 191 -10.50 0.48 15.72
CA PRO A 191 -9.47 -0.54 15.97
C PRO A 191 -9.63 -1.21 17.36
N PRO A 192 -9.24 -2.50 17.52
CA PRO A 192 -8.44 -3.28 16.56
C PRO A 192 -9.28 -4.02 15.53
N PHE A 193 -8.77 -4.12 14.31
CA PHE A 193 -9.35 -4.99 13.27
C PHE A 193 -8.29 -5.44 12.26
N ILE A 194 -8.64 -6.45 11.48
CA ILE A 194 -7.81 -6.98 10.41
C ILE A 194 -8.46 -6.61 9.08
N VAL A 195 -7.72 -5.95 8.21
CA VAL A 195 -8.09 -5.77 6.81
C VAL A 195 -7.71 -7.03 6.05
N VAL A 196 -8.67 -7.67 5.40
CA VAL A 196 -8.43 -8.77 4.46
C VAL A 196 -8.71 -8.29 3.05
N SER A 197 -7.75 -8.46 2.14
CA SER A 197 -7.85 -7.90 0.79
C SER A 197 -7.26 -8.83 -0.27
N ASN A 198 -7.70 -8.64 -1.52
CA ASN A 198 -7.05 -9.14 -2.73
C ASN A 198 -5.76 -8.38 -3.01
N HIS A 199 -4.87 -8.95 -3.86
CA HIS A 199 -3.56 -8.37 -4.16
C HIS A 199 -3.28 -8.29 -5.66
N ASN A 200 -3.31 -7.08 -6.21
CA ASN A 200 -3.15 -6.82 -7.64
C ASN A 200 -1.95 -5.91 -7.99
N SER A 201 -1.47 -5.12 -7.02
CA SER A 201 -0.43 -4.10 -7.26
C SER A 201 0.49 -3.94 -6.05
N TYR A 202 1.72 -3.50 -6.27
CA TYR A 202 2.64 -3.10 -5.19
C TYR A 202 2.09 -1.96 -4.33
N PHE A 203 1.20 -1.13 -4.88
CA PHE A 203 0.62 0.01 -4.19
C PHE A 203 -0.67 -0.30 -3.42
N ASP A 204 -1.16 -1.55 -3.43
CA ASP A 204 -2.41 -1.92 -2.77
C ASP A 204 -2.49 -1.49 -1.30
N PRO A 205 -1.43 -1.64 -0.45
CA PRO A 205 -1.49 -1.15 0.93
C PRO A 205 -1.76 0.36 1.01
N PHE A 206 -1.15 1.15 0.11
CA PHE A 206 -1.35 2.60 0.06
C PHE A 206 -2.75 2.97 -0.44
N PHE A 207 -3.29 2.25 -1.42
CA PHE A 207 -4.65 2.46 -1.90
C PHE A 207 -5.69 2.18 -0.81
N ILE A 208 -5.50 1.12 -0.03
CA ILE A 208 -6.34 0.78 1.12
C ILE A 208 -6.24 1.87 2.18
N MET A 209 -5.05 2.29 2.57
CA MET A 209 -4.85 3.34 3.57
C MET A 209 -5.42 4.69 3.12
N ASP A 210 -5.29 5.08 1.84
CA ASP A 210 -5.91 6.31 1.31
C ASP A 210 -7.45 6.20 1.28
N ALA A 211 -7.98 5.02 0.96
CA ALA A 211 -9.41 4.76 0.96
C ALA A 211 -10.02 4.79 2.36
N MET A 212 -9.32 4.27 3.36
CA MET A 212 -9.82 4.15 4.74
C MET A 212 -9.52 5.39 5.60
N ASP A 213 -8.50 6.17 5.28
CA ASP A 213 -7.87 7.18 6.14
C ASP A 213 -7.37 6.57 7.48
N PHE A 214 -6.85 5.33 7.44
CA PHE A 214 -6.26 4.63 8.58
C PHE A 214 -4.91 4.03 8.23
N TYR A 215 -3.95 4.14 9.17
CA TYR A 215 -2.69 3.42 9.09
C TYR A 215 -2.90 1.93 9.33
N MET A 216 -2.30 1.12 8.51
CA MET A 216 -2.37 -0.33 8.55
C MET A 216 -0.96 -0.89 8.51
N LYS A 217 -0.59 -1.72 9.48
CA LYS A 217 0.63 -2.50 9.41
C LYS A 217 0.41 -3.72 8.52
N ALA A 218 1.24 -3.88 7.50
CA ALA A 218 1.19 -5.04 6.63
C ALA A 218 2.51 -5.80 6.66
N PRO A 219 2.49 -7.14 6.66
CA PRO A 219 3.70 -7.93 6.44
C PRO A 219 4.21 -7.72 5.01
N LEU A 220 5.53 -7.74 4.86
CA LEU A 220 6.22 -7.66 3.58
C LEU A 220 7.00 -8.95 3.35
N SER A 221 7.08 -9.44 2.10
CA SER A 221 7.89 -10.61 1.77
C SER A 221 9.34 -10.44 2.22
N TRP A 222 9.92 -11.50 2.80
CA TRP A 222 11.31 -11.55 3.22
C TRP A 222 12.28 -11.16 2.09
N ALA A 223 12.02 -11.58 0.87
CA ALA A 223 12.86 -11.26 -0.29
C ALA A 223 13.03 -9.74 -0.51
N HIS A 224 11.94 -8.98 -0.34
CA HIS A 224 12.02 -7.52 -0.41
C HIS A 224 12.67 -6.89 0.82
N TYR A 225 12.55 -7.53 1.99
CA TYR A 225 13.14 -7.03 3.23
C TYR A 225 14.66 -7.01 3.19
N GLU A 226 15.31 -8.07 2.72
CA GLU A 226 16.77 -8.14 2.65
C GLU A 226 17.37 -6.99 1.84
N ASN A 227 16.74 -6.64 0.73
CA ASN A 227 17.20 -5.58 -0.17
C ASN A 227 16.90 -4.16 0.36
N MET A 228 15.92 -3.98 1.25
CA MET A 228 15.41 -2.69 1.70
C MET A 228 15.30 -2.58 3.22
N LYS A 229 16.05 -3.38 3.96
CA LYS A 229 15.96 -3.54 5.43
C LYS A 229 15.84 -2.22 6.17
N TRP A 230 16.77 -1.28 5.92
CA TRP A 230 16.77 0.01 6.57
C TRP A 230 15.43 0.74 6.37
N LEU A 231 14.94 0.82 5.15
CA LEU A 231 13.69 1.51 4.83
C LEU A 231 12.50 0.83 5.52
N ILE A 232 12.41 -0.49 5.42
CA ILE A 232 11.29 -1.28 5.94
C ILE A 232 11.18 -1.14 7.46
N ASP A 233 12.31 -1.22 8.18
CA ASP A 233 12.35 -1.02 9.62
C ASP A 233 11.88 0.39 10.03
N HIS A 234 12.23 1.43 9.24
CA HIS A 234 11.87 2.81 9.53
C HIS A 234 10.46 3.23 9.05
N VAL A 235 9.82 2.45 8.16
CA VAL A 235 8.42 2.68 7.79
C VAL A 235 7.42 1.84 8.60
N GLY A 236 7.91 1.03 9.56
CA GLY A 236 7.07 0.28 10.49
C GLY A 236 6.40 -0.95 9.88
N MET A 237 6.84 -1.40 8.72
CA MET A 237 6.52 -2.71 8.17
C MET A 237 7.37 -3.79 8.82
N PHE A 238 7.04 -5.05 8.62
CA PHE A 238 7.80 -6.17 9.15
C PHE A 238 7.87 -7.31 8.14
N PRO A 239 9.02 -8.03 8.08
CA PRO A 239 9.18 -9.15 7.16
C PRO A 239 8.32 -10.33 7.56
N ILE A 240 7.89 -11.11 6.57
CA ILE A 240 7.28 -12.42 6.74
C ILE A 240 7.91 -13.43 5.76
N LYS A 241 8.27 -14.60 6.27
CA LYS A 241 8.70 -15.74 5.47
C LYS A 241 7.47 -16.47 4.95
N ARG A 242 7.16 -16.29 3.68
CA ARG A 242 5.94 -16.84 3.06
C ARG A 242 5.99 -18.34 2.79
N TYR A 243 7.16 -18.95 2.89
CA TYR A 243 7.39 -20.37 2.63
C TYR A 243 7.36 -21.26 3.88
N THR A 244 7.20 -20.67 5.07
CA THR A 244 7.11 -21.38 6.34
C THR A 244 6.19 -20.67 7.33
N ALA A 245 5.80 -21.33 8.40
CA ALA A 245 5.10 -20.69 9.51
C ALA A 245 6.06 -19.73 10.25
N ASP A 246 5.81 -18.44 10.14
CA ASP A 246 6.64 -17.38 10.74
C ASP A 246 6.01 -16.91 12.06
N SER A 247 6.41 -17.58 13.15
CA SER A 247 5.94 -17.23 14.51
C SER A 247 6.31 -15.79 14.92
N SER A 248 7.43 -15.26 14.46
CA SER A 248 7.86 -13.89 14.75
C SER A 248 6.89 -12.86 14.12
N ALA A 249 6.53 -13.06 12.86
CA ALA A 249 5.56 -12.22 12.17
C ALA A 249 4.17 -12.32 12.84
N ILE A 250 3.72 -13.52 13.20
CA ILE A 250 2.45 -13.73 13.91
C ILE A 250 2.45 -13.00 15.27
N MET A 251 3.52 -13.07 16.04
CA MET A 251 3.62 -12.36 17.32
C MET A 251 3.60 -10.84 17.17
N LYS A 252 4.20 -10.30 16.10
CA LYS A 252 4.09 -8.87 15.76
C LYS A 252 2.66 -8.45 15.43
N MET A 253 1.92 -9.28 14.70
CA MET A 253 0.49 -9.05 14.41
C MET A 253 -0.35 -9.05 15.69
N ILE A 254 -0.19 -10.07 16.54
CA ILE A 254 -0.88 -10.17 17.84
C ILE A 254 -0.58 -8.94 18.71
N ARG A 255 0.68 -8.54 18.79
CA ARG A 255 1.08 -7.35 19.56
C ARG A 255 0.40 -6.09 19.03
N ALA A 256 0.38 -5.89 17.71
CA ALA A 256 -0.28 -4.73 17.12
C ALA A 256 -1.78 -4.69 17.45
N LEU A 257 -2.49 -5.82 17.33
CA LEU A 257 -3.92 -5.90 17.64
C LEU A 257 -4.19 -5.67 19.14
N ARG A 258 -3.36 -6.21 20.05
CA ARG A 258 -3.47 -5.95 21.51
C ARG A 258 -3.28 -4.47 21.85
N HIS A 259 -2.49 -3.74 21.08
CA HIS A 259 -2.29 -2.30 21.23
C HIS A 259 -3.33 -1.47 20.45
N LYS A 260 -4.43 -2.09 20.02
CA LYS A 260 -5.51 -1.45 19.23
C LYS A 260 -5.00 -0.92 17.86
N GLY A 261 -4.10 -1.64 17.21
CA GLY A 261 -3.64 -1.37 15.86
C GLY A 261 -4.50 -2.04 14.79
N VAL A 262 -4.21 -1.71 13.53
CA VAL A 262 -4.82 -2.31 12.34
C VAL A 262 -3.76 -3.11 11.59
N ILE A 263 -4.11 -4.34 11.21
CA ILE A 263 -3.26 -5.24 10.41
C ILE A 263 -3.88 -5.45 9.04
N GLY A 264 -3.06 -5.42 7.99
CA GLY A 264 -3.46 -5.79 6.63
C GLY A 264 -2.95 -7.18 6.25
N ILE A 265 -3.81 -8.01 5.70
CA ILE A 265 -3.48 -9.35 5.21
C ILE A 265 -4.03 -9.50 3.79
N PHE A 266 -3.14 -9.79 2.84
CA PHE A 266 -3.51 -10.18 1.48
C PHE A 266 -3.67 -11.70 1.46
N ILE A 267 -4.92 -12.18 1.31
CA ILE A 267 -5.26 -13.59 1.51
C ILE A 267 -4.75 -14.50 0.40
N GLU A 268 -4.43 -13.93 -0.75
CA GLU A 268 -3.92 -14.64 -1.93
C GLU A 268 -2.41 -14.91 -1.87
N ASN A 269 -1.69 -14.36 -0.87
CA ASN A 269 -0.25 -14.49 -0.68
C ASN A 269 0.64 -13.85 -1.77
N GLU A 270 0.20 -13.83 -3.02
CA GLU A 270 0.90 -13.24 -4.16
C GLU A 270 -0.01 -12.28 -4.93
N ARG A 271 0.59 -11.46 -5.79
CA ARG A 271 -0.16 -10.57 -6.68
C ARG A 271 -0.67 -11.35 -7.88
N SER A 272 -1.91 -11.13 -8.25
CA SER A 272 -2.50 -11.71 -9.46
C SER A 272 -1.75 -11.28 -10.73
N TRP A 273 -1.60 -12.21 -11.68
CA TRP A 273 -0.97 -11.96 -12.97
C TRP A 273 -1.92 -11.38 -14.02
N ASP A 274 -3.24 -11.57 -13.84
CA ASP A 274 -4.28 -11.18 -14.80
C ASP A 274 -5.51 -10.54 -14.16
N GLY A 275 -5.47 -10.28 -12.85
CA GLY A 275 -6.56 -9.67 -12.08
C GLY A 275 -7.66 -10.65 -11.66
N ARG A 276 -7.61 -11.93 -12.05
CA ARG A 276 -8.45 -12.98 -11.48
C ARG A 276 -7.99 -13.30 -10.05
N PRO A 277 -8.87 -13.68 -9.13
CA PRO A 277 -8.47 -14.10 -7.79
C PRO A 277 -7.58 -15.34 -7.86
N LEU A 278 -6.58 -15.38 -6.97
CA LEU A 278 -5.77 -16.55 -6.72
C LEU A 278 -6.41 -17.38 -5.58
N ASN A 279 -5.96 -18.64 -5.44
CA ASN A 279 -6.34 -19.47 -4.30
C ASN A 279 -5.91 -18.83 -2.98
N VAL A 280 -6.75 -18.98 -1.96
CA VAL A 280 -6.37 -18.57 -0.60
C VAL A 280 -5.16 -19.40 -0.14
N LYS A 281 -4.15 -18.72 0.40
CA LYS A 281 -2.98 -19.42 0.91
C LYS A 281 -3.35 -20.36 2.06
N ASN A 282 -2.80 -21.58 2.02
CA ASN A 282 -2.94 -22.57 3.08
C ASN A 282 -2.55 -21.98 4.45
N GLY A 283 -3.40 -22.15 5.46
CA GLY A 283 -3.17 -21.69 6.82
C GLY A 283 -3.57 -20.25 7.12
N ILE A 284 -4.07 -19.48 6.15
CA ILE A 284 -4.62 -18.13 6.40
C ILE A 284 -5.85 -18.18 7.31
N ASP A 285 -6.69 -19.18 7.16
CA ASP A 285 -7.83 -19.47 8.04
C ASP A 285 -7.38 -19.62 9.50
N LYS A 286 -6.40 -20.49 9.75
CA LYS A 286 -5.81 -20.72 11.09
C LYS A 286 -5.15 -19.46 11.65
N LEU A 287 -4.48 -18.67 10.80
CA LEU A 287 -3.90 -17.38 11.20
C LEU A 287 -5.00 -16.42 11.68
N ILE A 288 -6.07 -16.25 10.92
CA ILE A 288 -7.19 -15.36 11.26
C ILE A 288 -7.88 -15.82 12.55
N GLU A 289 -8.12 -17.10 12.71
CA GLU A 289 -8.68 -17.67 13.94
C GLU A 289 -7.76 -17.46 15.17
N THR A 290 -6.43 -17.52 14.96
CA THR A 290 -5.43 -17.25 16.02
C THR A 290 -5.43 -15.77 16.43
N LEU A 291 -5.55 -14.85 15.48
CA LEU A 291 -5.52 -13.40 15.72
C LEU A 291 -6.78 -12.88 16.43
N LYS A 292 -7.93 -13.56 16.33
CA LYS A 292 -9.20 -13.31 17.07
C LYS A 292 -9.65 -11.83 17.03
N ALA A 293 -9.50 -11.15 15.91
CA ALA A 293 -9.95 -9.77 15.74
C ALA A 293 -11.01 -9.67 14.65
N PRO A 294 -11.87 -8.63 14.66
CA PRO A 294 -12.84 -8.39 13.61
C PRO A 294 -12.16 -8.26 12.24
N LEU A 295 -12.80 -8.77 11.19
CA LEU A 295 -12.30 -8.68 9.81
C LEU A 295 -13.04 -7.58 9.06
N LEU A 296 -12.29 -6.70 8.42
CA LEU A 296 -12.80 -5.72 7.48
C LEU A 296 -12.41 -6.17 6.05
N PRO A 297 -13.34 -6.73 5.27
CA PRO A 297 -13.05 -7.14 3.91
C PRO A 297 -12.94 -5.91 3.00
N VAL A 298 -11.84 -5.82 2.25
CA VAL A 298 -11.57 -4.75 1.30
C VAL A 298 -11.22 -5.34 -0.04
N ARG A 299 -11.93 -4.91 -1.11
CA ARG A 299 -11.67 -5.34 -2.48
C ARG A 299 -11.20 -4.16 -3.31
N ILE A 300 -10.07 -4.32 -3.98
CA ILE A 300 -9.50 -3.34 -4.90
C ILE A 300 -9.82 -3.80 -6.32
N GLU A 301 -10.51 -2.97 -7.08
CA GLU A 301 -10.84 -3.24 -8.48
C GLU A 301 -10.03 -2.32 -9.41
N ARG A 302 -9.70 -2.83 -10.61
CA ARG A 302 -9.01 -2.11 -11.70
C ARG A 302 -7.53 -1.75 -11.41
N ALA A 303 -6.98 -1.99 -10.22
CA ALA A 303 -5.57 -1.71 -9.93
C ALA A 303 -4.63 -2.49 -10.86
N HIS A 304 -5.01 -3.72 -11.20
CA HIS A 304 -4.28 -4.56 -12.16
C HIS A 304 -4.12 -3.89 -13.53
N LEU A 305 -5.13 -3.18 -14.05
CA LEU A 305 -5.07 -2.51 -15.36
C LEU A 305 -4.05 -1.38 -15.42
N MET A 306 -3.67 -0.81 -14.27
CA MET A 306 -2.73 0.29 -14.21
C MET A 306 -1.29 -0.18 -14.13
N TRP A 307 -1.06 -1.29 -13.46
CA TRP A 307 0.26 -1.90 -13.36
C TRP A 307 0.16 -3.42 -13.19
N PRO A 308 -0.16 -4.15 -14.29
CA PRO A 308 -0.10 -5.60 -14.29
C PRO A 308 1.27 -6.10 -13.82
N ARG A 309 1.31 -7.25 -13.19
CA ARG A 309 2.55 -7.83 -12.64
C ARG A 309 3.66 -8.02 -13.69
N TRP A 310 3.27 -8.29 -14.93
CA TRP A 310 4.15 -8.45 -16.08
C TRP A 310 4.56 -7.12 -16.73
N ALA A 311 3.84 -6.01 -16.48
CA ALA A 311 4.07 -4.76 -17.20
C ALA A 311 5.41 -4.09 -16.84
N THR A 312 6.02 -3.44 -17.84
CA THR A 312 7.26 -2.70 -17.67
C THR A 312 7.07 -1.30 -17.11
N LYS A 313 5.85 -0.75 -17.20
CA LYS A 313 5.52 0.61 -16.77
C LYS A 313 4.14 0.66 -16.11
N PHE A 314 3.98 1.60 -15.18
CA PHE A 314 2.67 1.93 -14.63
C PHE A 314 1.96 2.99 -15.48
N HIS A 315 0.63 3.02 -15.41
CA HIS A 315 -0.22 3.94 -16.18
C HIS A 315 -1.20 4.64 -15.26
N LYS A 316 -1.50 5.91 -15.59
CA LYS A 316 -2.56 6.68 -14.91
C LYS A 316 -3.90 5.98 -15.05
N GLY A 317 -4.70 6.02 -14.00
CA GLY A 317 -6.05 5.44 -14.05
C GLY A 317 -6.87 5.67 -12.80
N THR A 318 -8.12 5.21 -12.87
CA THR A 318 -9.06 5.19 -11.76
C THR A 318 -9.18 3.77 -11.23
N LEU A 319 -9.17 3.64 -9.92
CA LEU A 319 -9.44 2.38 -9.24
C LEU A 319 -10.52 2.57 -8.18
N ASP A 320 -11.25 1.50 -7.91
CA ASP A 320 -12.28 1.47 -6.90
C ASP A 320 -11.86 0.58 -5.72
N VAL A 321 -12.04 1.09 -4.51
CA VAL A 321 -11.80 0.35 -3.26
C VAL A 321 -13.13 0.17 -2.55
N PHE A 322 -13.62 -1.06 -2.53
CA PHE A 322 -14.86 -1.43 -1.88
C PHE A 322 -14.59 -1.96 -0.48
N ILE A 323 -15.18 -1.31 0.51
CA ILE A 323 -15.06 -1.65 1.94
C ILE A 323 -16.33 -2.37 2.35
N GLY A 324 -16.24 -3.66 2.62
CA GLY A 324 -17.39 -4.50 3.00
C GLY A 324 -17.77 -4.33 4.47
N LYS A 325 -18.81 -5.06 4.88
CA LYS A 325 -19.25 -5.09 6.28
C LYS A 325 -18.25 -5.87 7.13
N VAL A 326 -18.08 -5.46 8.37
CA VAL A 326 -17.24 -6.16 9.34
C VAL A 326 -17.83 -7.55 9.63
N THR A 327 -16.96 -8.56 9.64
CA THR A 327 -17.31 -9.93 10.04
C THR A 327 -16.45 -10.39 11.21
N SER A 328 -16.88 -11.43 11.92
CA SER A 328 -16.03 -12.04 12.96
C SER A 328 -14.95 -12.94 12.33
N SER A 329 -13.86 -13.18 13.06
CA SER A 329 -12.81 -14.12 12.63
C SER A 329 -13.33 -15.56 12.45
N SER A 330 -14.38 -15.96 13.14
CA SER A 330 -15.05 -17.26 12.96
C SER A 330 -15.89 -17.34 11.68
N ASN A 331 -16.29 -16.19 11.11
CA ASN A 331 -17.04 -16.10 9.86
C ASN A 331 -16.17 -15.59 8.69
N TYR A 332 -14.90 -15.96 8.66
CA TYR A 332 -13.92 -15.48 7.66
C TYR A 332 -14.33 -15.82 6.22
N LYS A 333 -15.10 -16.90 6.00
CA LYS A 333 -15.57 -17.30 4.66
C LYS A 333 -16.41 -16.22 3.97
N GLU A 334 -17.23 -15.48 4.73
CA GLU A 334 -18.00 -14.35 4.21
C GLU A 334 -17.09 -13.22 3.75
N ALA A 335 -16.06 -12.88 4.57
CA ALA A 335 -15.07 -11.87 4.21
C ALA A 335 -14.29 -12.27 2.97
N PHE A 336 -13.87 -13.52 2.85
CA PHE A 336 -13.15 -14.04 1.68
C PHE A 336 -14.04 -14.04 0.43
N GLY A 337 -15.29 -14.43 0.51
CA GLY A 337 -16.24 -14.38 -0.60
C GLY A 337 -16.53 -12.96 -1.10
N PHE A 338 -16.38 -11.94 -0.24
CA PHE A 338 -16.43 -10.53 -0.67
C PHE A 338 -15.17 -10.12 -1.44
N VAL A 339 -14.00 -10.61 -1.03
CA VAL A 339 -12.69 -10.24 -1.56
C VAL A 339 -12.35 -10.97 -2.85
N LEU A 340 -12.58 -12.30 -2.89
CA LEU A 340 -12.20 -13.19 -3.99
C LEU A 340 -13.19 -13.11 -5.15
N ARG A 341 -13.16 -11.98 -5.87
CA ARG A 341 -13.95 -11.77 -7.08
C ARG A 341 -13.06 -11.26 -8.19
N ASP A 342 -13.49 -11.47 -9.43
CA ASP A 342 -12.83 -10.86 -10.56
C ASP A 342 -12.84 -9.33 -10.42
N THR A 343 -11.66 -8.73 -10.51
CA THR A 343 -11.44 -7.30 -10.24
C THR A 343 -11.24 -6.48 -11.49
N VAL A 344 -11.28 -7.14 -12.67
CA VAL A 344 -11.06 -6.49 -13.96
C VAL A 344 -12.19 -6.85 -14.93
N PRO A 345 -12.93 -5.87 -15.46
CA PRO A 345 -13.95 -6.15 -16.47
C PRO A 345 -13.35 -6.85 -17.70
N PRO A 346 -13.97 -7.93 -18.19
CA PRO A 346 -13.41 -8.76 -19.27
C PRO A 346 -13.24 -8.03 -20.59
N THR A 347 -14.04 -7.00 -20.85
CA THR A 347 -14.02 -6.20 -22.09
C THR A 347 -12.96 -5.10 -22.10
N GLU A 348 -12.35 -4.82 -20.95
CA GLU A 348 -11.28 -3.82 -20.84
C GLU A 348 -10.03 -4.24 -21.64
N LYS A 349 -9.19 -3.24 -21.95
CA LYS A 349 -7.92 -3.44 -22.65
C LYS A 349 -6.79 -2.83 -21.83
N TYR A 350 -5.62 -3.45 -21.93
CA TYR A 350 -4.43 -2.85 -21.34
C TYR A 350 -4.01 -1.60 -22.11
N LYS A 351 -3.46 -0.62 -21.43
CA LYS A 351 -2.91 0.60 -22.05
C LYS A 351 -1.58 0.36 -22.74
N ASP A 352 -0.88 -0.67 -22.30
CA ASP A 352 0.42 -1.07 -22.80
C ASP A 352 0.61 -2.57 -22.57
N TYR A 353 1.06 -3.30 -23.58
CA TYR A 353 1.27 -4.75 -23.54
C TYR A 353 2.73 -5.14 -23.34
N ARG A 354 3.64 -4.18 -23.24
CA ARG A 354 5.09 -4.47 -23.07
C ARG A 354 5.36 -5.21 -21.77
N GLY A 355 6.01 -6.35 -21.87
CA GLY A 355 6.32 -7.28 -20.80
C GLY A 355 5.32 -8.44 -20.68
N ILE A 356 4.26 -8.49 -21.52
CA ILE A 356 3.24 -9.54 -21.47
C ILE A 356 3.80 -10.93 -21.72
N GLU A 357 4.93 -11.04 -22.38
CA GLU A 357 5.69 -12.28 -22.58
C GLU A 357 6.10 -12.95 -21.26
N SER A 358 6.13 -12.21 -20.16
CA SER A 358 6.33 -12.81 -18.83
C SER A 358 5.08 -13.53 -18.32
N TYR A 359 3.91 -13.20 -18.84
CA TYR A 359 2.63 -13.84 -18.54
C TYR A 359 2.27 -14.88 -19.62
N LEU A 360 2.35 -14.49 -20.89
CA LEU A 360 2.20 -15.40 -22.04
C LEU A 360 3.59 -15.96 -22.41
N TRP A 361 4.08 -16.89 -21.63
CA TRP A 361 5.43 -17.43 -21.74
C TRP A 361 5.64 -18.37 -22.95
N ARG A 362 4.55 -18.77 -23.63
CA ARG A 362 4.51 -19.58 -24.84
C ARG A 362 3.60 -18.95 -25.88
N CYS A 363 3.87 -19.15 -27.14
CA CYS A 363 2.96 -18.75 -28.22
C CYS A 363 1.69 -19.62 -28.21
N PRO A 364 0.50 -19.04 -28.10
CA PRO A 364 -0.76 -19.80 -28.11
C PRO A 364 -1.08 -20.47 -29.47
N GLU A 365 -0.41 -20.04 -30.56
CA GLU A 365 -0.65 -20.56 -31.92
C GLU A 365 0.28 -21.71 -32.26
N CYS A 366 1.60 -21.55 -32.09
CA CYS A 366 2.60 -22.54 -32.51
C CYS A 366 3.28 -23.28 -31.36
N GLY A 367 2.96 -22.96 -30.08
CA GLY A 367 3.54 -23.63 -28.93
C GLY A 367 5.00 -23.23 -28.59
N SER A 368 5.66 -22.39 -29.39
CA SER A 368 7.06 -22.01 -29.15
C SER A 368 7.23 -21.22 -27.85
N ILE A 369 8.13 -21.65 -26.97
CA ILE A 369 8.44 -21.02 -25.68
C ILE A 369 9.30 -19.77 -25.92
N SER A 370 9.07 -18.71 -25.13
CA SER A 370 9.84 -17.43 -25.14
C SER A 370 9.91 -16.74 -26.51
N SER A 371 9.01 -17.07 -27.44
CA SER A 371 9.00 -16.53 -28.82
C SER A 371 8.18 -15.25 -28.98
N LEU A 372 7.43 -14.83 -27.96
CA LEU A 372 6.60 -13.63 -28.03
C LEU A 372 7.43 -12.37 -27.85
N LYS A 373 7.12 -11.35 -28.68
CA LYS A 373 7.69 -10.00 -28.62
C LYS A 373 6.56 -9.00 -28.42
N SER A 374 6.61 -8.27 -27.32
CA SER A 374 5.58 -7.31 -26.95
C SER A 374 5.90 -5.88 -27.40
N PHE A 375 4.86 -5.12 -27.72
CA PHE A 375 4.90 -3.71 -28.04
C PHE A 375 3.68 -2.98 -27.42
N LYS A 376 3.64 -1.66 -27.49
CA LYS A 376 2.61 -0.88 -26.80
C LYS A 376 1.18 -1.35 -27.09
N ASN A 377 0.87 -1.68 -28.35
CA ASN A 377 -0.49 -1.99 -28.79
C ASN A 377 -0.78 -3.49 -28.92
N GLY A 378 0.10 -4.37 -28.46
CA GLY A 378 -0.09 -5.81 -28.59
C GLY A 378 1.20 -6.60 -28.51
N PHE A 379 1.21 -7.78 -29.11
CA PHE A 379 2.37 -8.68 -29.17
C PHE A 379 2.29 -9.57 -30.40
N SER A 380 3.42 -10.12 -30.79
CA SER A 380 3.54 -11.05 -31.93
C SER A 380 4.50 -12.17 -31.63
N CYS A 381 4.34 -13.30 -32.29
CA CYS A 381 5.29 -14.41 -32.26
C CYS A 381 6.38 -14.23 -33.30
N ALA A 382 7.63 -14.37 -32.91
CA ALA A 382 8.76 -14.28 -33.80
C ALA A 382 8.88 -15.52 -34.72
N GLU A 383 8.38 -16.67 -34.25
CA GLU A 383 8.48 -17.95 -35.00
C GLU A 383 7.38 -18.09 -36.08
N CYS A 384 6.10 -17.96 -35.69
CA CYS A 384 4.99 -18.16 -36.63
C CYS A 384 4.42 -16.86 -37.22
N GLY A 385 4.88 -15.68 -36.81
CA GLY A 385 4.43 -14.39 -37.32
C GLY A 385 3.03 -13.95 -36.84
N LYS A 386 2.29 -14.75 -36.06
CA LYS A 386 0.97 -14.40 -35.55
C LYS A 386 1.06 -13.17 -34.66
N SER A 387 0.09 -12.26 -34.82
CA SER A 387 0.02 -11.02 -34.05
C SER A 387 -1.34 -10.84 -33.38
N TRP A 388 -1.32 -10.27 -32.17
CA TRP A 388 -2.51 -9.92 -31.40
C TRP A 388 -2.47 -8.41 -31.10
N ILE A 389 -3.42 -7.69 -31.71
CA ILE A 389 -3.48 -6.22 -31.63
C ILE A 389 -4.58 -5.80 -30.67
N LYS A 390 -4.22 -5.14 -29.57
CA LYS A 390 -5.12 -4.64 -28.53
C LYS A 390 -6.16 -5.68 -28.06
N PRO A 391 -5.78 -6.92 -27.76
CA PRO A 391 -6.71 -7.91 -27.26
C PRO A 391 -7.33 -7.42 -25.92
N THR A 392 -8.58 -7.80 -25.65
CA THR A 392 -9.19 -7.53 -24.35
C THR A 392 -8.53 -8.36 -23.25
N VAL A 393 -8.77 -8.00 -21.99
CA VAL A 393 -8.31 -8.76 -20.82
C VAL A 393 -8.78 -10.21 -20.93
N GLU A 394 -10.03 -10.44 -21.29
CA GLU A 394 -10.58 -11.79 -21.46
C GLU A 394 -9.90 -12.58 -22.57
N GLN A 395 -9.57 -11.94 -23.70
CA GLN A 395 -8.82 -12.60 -24.76
C GLN A 395 -7.42 -12.99 -24.33
N VAL A 396 -6.73 -12.10 -23.59
CA VAL A 396 -5.40 -12.38 -23.03
C VAL A 396 -5.46 -13.55 -22.04
N ARG A 397 -6.49 -13.59 -21.18
CA ARG A 397 -6.71 -14.69 -20.22
C ARG A 397 -6.94 -16.02 -20.93
N LYS A 398 -7.79 -16.05 -21.96
CA LYS A 398 -8.03 -17.26 -22.77
C LYS A 398 -6.77 -17.76 -23.48
N LEU A 399 -5.96 -16.84 -24.01
CA LEU A 399 -4.67 -17.20 -24.59
C LEU A 399 -3.75 -17.82 -23.54
N HIS A 400 -3.70 -17.27 -22.33
CA HIS A 400 -2.90 -17.83 -21.25
C HIS A 400 -3.43 -19.20 -20.79
N ASP A 401 -4.75 -19.33 -20.64
CA ASP A 401 -5.37 -20.60 -20.23
C ASP A 401 -5.09 -21.72 -21.27
N SER A 402 -4.92 -21.37 -22.55
CA SER A 402 -4.58 -22.34 -23.62
C SER A 402 -3.11 -22.78 -23.63
N ILE A 403 -2.23 -22.07 -22.92
CA ILE A 403 -0.80 -22.44 -22.85
C ILE A 403 -0.40 -23.10 -21.54
N TYR A 404 -1.35 -23.23 -20.60
CA TYR A 404 -1.11 -23.90 -19.31
C TYR A 404 -0.72 -25.36 -19.54
N PRO A 405 0.25 -25.93 -18.80
CA PRO A 405 0.68 -27.31 -18.96
C PRO A 405 -0.48 -28.29 -18.84
N SER A 406 -0.61 -29.23 -19.79
CA SER A 406 -1.65 -30.24 -19.81
C SER A 406 -1.08 -31.68 -19.80
N ASP A 407 0.17 -31.83 -20.23
CA ASP A 407 0.91 -33.10 -20.22
C ASP A 407 2.42 -32.81 -20.05
N ILE A 408 3.23 -33.85 -20.02
CA ILE A 408 4.68 -33.76 -19.78
C ILE A 408 5.54 -33.74 -21.04
N SER A 409 4.93 -33.63 -22.22
CA SER A 409 5.64 -33.77 -23.50
C SER A 409 6.69 -32.67 -23.77
N ASP A 410 6.53 -31.51 -23.12
CA ASP A 410 7.47 -30.39 -23.25
C ASP A 410 8.68 -30.50 -22.30
N LEU A 411 8.70 -31.45 -21.38
CA LEU A 411 9.83 -31.65 -20.48
C LEU A 411 10.96 -32.45 -21.13
N PRO A 412 12.22 -32.16 -20.82
CA PRO A 412 12.70 -31.19 -19.86
C PRO A 412 12.70 -29.75 -20.40
N ILE A 413 12.39 -28.78 -19.50
CA ILE A 413 12.58 -27.37 -19.75
C ILE A 413 13.92 -26.96 -19.18
N GLU A 414 14.68 -26.20 -19.97
CA GLU A 414 16.04 -25.78 -19.62
C GLU A 414 16.23 -24.27 -19.78
N ASP A 415 17.03 -23.68 -18.91
CA ASP A 415 17.50 -22.29 -19.03
C ASP A 415 18.87 -22.14 -18.33
N THR A 416 19.50 -21.00 -18.55
CA THR A 416 20.60 -20.52 -17.72
C THR A 416 20.02 -19.53 -16.71
N ALA A 417 20.41 -19.64 -15.44
CA ALA A 417 19.92 -18.75 -14.37
C ALA A 417 21.04 -18.38 -13.40
N ILE A 418 20.84 -17.28 -12.70
CA ILE A 418 21.60 -17.01 -11.47
C ILE A 418 20.84 -17.69 -10.33
N VAL A 419 21.49 -18.65 -9.67
CA VAL A 419 20.95 -19.36 -8.50
C VAL A 419 21.80 -19.03 -7.29
N ASN A 420 21.20 -18.37 -6.27
CA ASN A 420 21.90 -17.91 -5.07
C ASN A 420 23.18 -17.09 -5.37
N GLY A 421 23.18 -16.29 -6.45
CA GLY A 421 24.30 -15.45 -6.85
C GLY A 421 25.27 -16.09 -7.87
N GLU A 422 25.14 -17.37 -8.18
CA GLU A 422 26.02 -18.09 -9.11
C GLU A 422 25.27 -18.44 -10.42
N GLU A 423 25.93 -18.24 -11.56
CA GLU A 423 25.35 -18.57 -12.86
C GLU A 423 25.50 -20.05 -13.16
N MET A 424 24.38 -20.72 -13.46
CA MET A 424 24.35 -22.15 -13.77
C MET A 424 23.19 -22.53 -14.67
N LYS A 425 23.26 -23.72 -15.25
CA LYS A 425 22.14 -24.31 -15.97
C LYS A 425 21.08 -24.78 -14.98
N ILE A 426 19.82 -24.48 -15.29
CA ILE A 426 18.65 -25.00 -14.56
C ILE A 426 17.81 -25.87 -15.50
N SER A 427 17.26 -26.95 -14.98
CA SER A 427 16.41 -27.87 -15.76
C SER A 427 15.27 -28.39 -14.93
N LEU A 428 14.06 -28.44 -15.51
CA LEU A 428 12.89 -29.04 -14.93
C LEU A 428 12.55 -30.33 -15.68
N TYR A 429 12.53 -31.42 -14.96
CA TYR A 429 12.04 -32.75 -15.38
C TYR A 429 10.70 -33.04 -14.74
N ASP A 430 10.06 -34.13 -15.13
CA ASP A 430 8.79 -34.61 -14.58
C ASP A 430 8.80 -34.85 -13.05
N SER A 431 9.94 -35.27 -12.53
CA SER A 431 10.12 -35.66 -11.13
C SER A 431 11.13 -34.78 -10.35
N SER A 432 11.90 -33.91 -11.05
CA SER A 432 12.98 -33.15 -10.41
C SER A 432 13.27 -31.82 -11.05
N LEU A 433 13.79 -30.90 -10.21
CA LEU A 433 14.46 -29.66 -10.58
C LEU A 433 15.97 -29.86 -10.44
N LYS A 434 16.76 -29.41 -11.40
CA LYS A 434 18.22 -29.40 -11.32
C LYS A 434 18.75 -27.97 -11.32
N PHE A 435 19.72 -27.70 -10.47
CA PHE A 435 20.47 -26.47 -10.36
C PHE A 435 21.96 -26.80 -10.47
N GLY A 436 22.54 -26.72 -11.68
CA GLY A 436 23.87 -27.28 -11.94
C GLY A 436 23.89 -28.78 -11.64
N ASP A 437 24.75 -29.18 -10.69
CA ASP A 437 24.89 -30.58 -10.24
C ASP A 437 23.88 -30.97 -9.14
N GLU A 438 23.24 -29.99 -8.49
CA GLU A 438 22.26 -30.24 -7.41
C GLU A 438 20.91 -30.64 -8.00
N THR A 439 20.35 -31.77 -7.52
CA THR A 439 19.04 -32.27 -7.94
C THR A 439 18.06 -32.21 -6.77
N VAL A 440 16.92 -31.59 -7.00
CA VAL A 440 15.81 -31.44 -6.04
C VAL A 440 14.61 -32.19 -6.58
N GLU A 441 14.12 -33.20 -5.88
CA GLU A 441 12.86 -33.90 -6.23
C GLU A 441 11.66 -32.95 -6.11
N ILE A 442 10.74 -32.98 -7.07
CA ILE A 442 9.50 -32.16 -7.05
C ILE A 442 8.67 -32.46 -5.79
N SER A 443 8.64 -33.72 -5.33
CA SER A 443 7.98 -34.09 -4.08
C SER A 443 8.46 -33.33 -2.85
N LYS A 444 9.73 -32.91 -2.81
CA LYS A 444 10.37 -32.16 -1.72
C LYS A 444 10.13 -30.64 -1.82
N VAL A 445 9.59 -30.13 -2.90
CA VAL A 445 9.25 -28.71 -3.04
C VAL A 445 8.04 -28.39 -2.16
N LYS A 446 8.29 -27.62 -1.10
CA LYS A 446 7.27 -27.21 -0.11
C LYS A 446 6.61 -25.89 -0.49
N ALA A 447 7.34 -24.99 -1.16
CA ALA A 447 6.83 -23.74 -1.68
C ALA A 447 7.59 -23.31 -2.93
N PHE A 448 6.87 -22.75 -3.87
CA PHE A 448 7.39 -22.08 -5.06
C PHE A 448 6.74 -20.71 -5.13
N LEU A 449 7.55 -19.64 -5.03
CA LEU A 449 7.08 -18.26 -4.94
C LEU A 449 7.67 -17.46 -6.10
N VAL A 450 6.83 -16.77 -6.85
CA VAL A 450 7.28 -15.80 -7.84
C VAL A 450 7.21 -14.41 -7.21
N GLU A 451 8.33 -13.73 -7.04
CA GLU A 451 8.36 -12.39 -6.43
C GLU A 451 8.17 -11.29 -7.48
N SER A 452 8.83 -11.45 -8.61
CA SER A 452 8.73 -10.52 -9.73
C SER A 452 8.68 -11.24 -11.07
N ARG A 453 8.61 -10.50 -12.17
CA ARG A 453 8.72 -11.08 -13.54
C ARG A 453 10.13 -11.55 -13.89
N HIS A 454 11.09 -11.40 -12.97
CA HIS A 454 12.51 -11.73 -13.21
C HIS A 454 13.06 -12.77 -12.25
N GLU A 455 12.30 -13.14 -11.20
CA GLU A 455 12.81 -14.02 -10.14
C GLU A 455 11.73 -14.87 -9.49
N PHE A 456 12.15 -16.04 -9.05
CA PHE A 456 11.34 -16.92 -8.24
C PHE A 456 12.18 -17.62 -7.16
N TYR A 457 11.49 -18.15 -6.15
CA TYR A 457 12.09 -18.83 -5.02
C TYR A 457 11.52 -20.23 -4.89
N VAL A 458 12.39 -21.20 -4.65
CA VAL A 458 12.03 -22.60 -4.36
C VAL A 458 12.45 -22.93 -2.94
N TYR A 459 11.53 -23.44 -2.15
CA TYR A 459 11.81 -23.87 -0.77
C TYR A 459 11.54 -25.37 -0.58
N THR A 460 12.58 -26.09 -0.11
CA THR A 460 12.56 -27.55 0.16
C THR A 460 12.90 -27.90 1.60
N GLY A 461 13.22 -26.87 2.40
CA GLY A 461 13.96 -26.86 3.66
C GLY A 461 15.20 -26.00 3.53
N LYS A 462 15.78 -25.90 2.33
CA LYS A 462 16.74 -24.91 1.85
C LYS A 462 16.02 -23.96 0.91
N LEU A 463 16.36 -22.68 0.91
CA LEU A 463 15.82 -21.66 0.01
C LEU A 463 16.76 -21.48 -1.17
N TYR A 464 16.21 -21.52 -2.39
CA TYR A 464 16.90 -21.22 -3.64
C TYR A 464 16.27 -19.94 -4.20
N GLU A 465 17.09 -18.94 -4.46
CA GLU A 465 16.74 -17.74 -5.20
C GLU A 465 17.19 -17.90 -6.64
N ILE A 466 16.27 -17.78 -7.61
CA ILE A 466 16.53 -18.10 -9.00
C ILE A 466 16.11 -16.96 -9.92
N HIS A 467 17.04 -16.50 -10.77
CA HIS A 467 16.81 -15.47 -11.78
C HIS A 467 17.06 -16.08 -13.16
N PRO A 468 16.04 -16.62 -13.87
CA PRO A 468 16.17 -17.18 -15.20
C PRO A 468 16.53 -16.09 -16.22
N ARG A 469 17.33 -16.44 -17.20
CA ARG A 469 17.84 -15.50 -18.23
C ARG A 469 16.88 -15.34 -19.42
N ASN A 470 16.29 -16.42 -19.88
CA ASN A 470 15.56 -16.47 -21.14
C ASN A 470 14.08 -16.82 -20.97
N THR A 471 13.72 -17.40 -19.85
CA THR A 471 12.37 -17.91 -19.59
C THR A 471 11.63 -17.11 -18.51
N SER A 472 10.30 -17.18 -18.52
CA SER A 472 9.48 -16.53 -17.51
C SER A 472 9.49 -17.29 -16.18
N PRO A 473 9.67 -16.61 -15.03
CA PRO A 473 9.44 -17.20 -13.71
C PRO A 473 8.06 -17.84 -13.53
N LEU A 474 7.03 -17.26 -14.17
CA LEU A 474 5.67 -17.82 -14.12
C LEU A 474 5.59 -19.18 -14.79
N MET A 475 6.29 -19.37 -15.92
CA MET A 475 6.38 -20.67 -16.60
C MET A 475 6.84 -21.78 -15.64
N TRP A 476 7.93 -21.55 -14.91
CA TRP A 476 8.46 -22.50 -13.94
C TRP A 476 7.46 -22.81 -12.81
N LYS A 477 6.75 -21.78 -12.34
CA LYS A 477 5.70 -21.94 -11.32
C LYS A 477 4.56 -22.80 -11.81
N GLU A 478 4.03 -22.52 -13.01
CA GLU A 478 2.88 -23.25 -13.57
C GLU A 478 3.22 -24.69 -13.89
N TRP A 479 4.44 -24.95 -14.35
CA TRP A 479 4.90 -26.33 -14.52
C TRP A 479 5.02 -27.08 -13.20
N VAL A 480 5.58 -26.46 -12.15
CA VAL A 480 5.64 -27.10 -10.83
C VAL A 480 4.23 -27.26 -10.24
N ASP A 481 3.32 -26.28 -10.44
CA ASP A 481 1.93 -26.39 -10.04
C ASP A 481 1.22 -27.59 -10.72
N PHE A 482 1.47 -27.76 -12.01
CA PHE A 482 0.96 -28.90 -12.78
C PHE A 482 1.50 -30.25 -12.26
N LEU A 483 2.82 -30.33 -12.03
CA LEU A 483 3.47 -31.55 -11.51
C LEU A 483 3.04 -31.89 -10.06
N LYS A 484 2.60 -30.91 -9.31
CA LYS A 484 2.10 -31.05 -7.92
C LYS A 484 0.59 -30.94 -7.79
N LYS A 485 -0.16 -31.15 -8.88
CA LYS A 485 -1.62 -31.02 -8.89
C LYS A 485 -2.35 -31.90 -7.85
N ASP A 486 -1.77 -33.05 -7.51
CA ASP A 486 -2.32 -34.01 -6.58
C ASP A 486 -1.80 -33.86 -5.14
N ASP A 487 -1.01 -32.79 -4.84
CA ASP A 487 -0.49 -32.51 -3.51
C ASP A 487 -1.34 -31.41 -2.81
N ASP A 488 -2.28 -31.81 -1.99
CA ASP A 488 -3.18 -30.90 -1.25
C ASP A 488 -2.46 -29.98 -0.26
N ASN A 489 -1.23 -30.30 0.12
CA ASN A 489 -0.43 -29.45 1.03
C ASN A 489 0.37 -28.38 0.29
N TYR A 490 0.48 -28.50 -1.03
CA TYR A 490 1.17 -27.52 -1.86
C TYR A 490 0.20 -26.43 -2.34
N TRP A 491 0.57 -25.17 -2.15
CA TRP A 491 -0.26 -24.05 -2.59
C TRP A 491 -0.06 -23.75 -4.08
N ARG A 492 -1.10 -23.83 -4.86
CA ARG A 492 -1.16 -23.47 -6.29
C ARG A 492 -1.83 -22.13 -6.50
N TYR A 493 -1.57 -21.50 -7.62
CA TYR A 493 -2.24 -20.26 -7.99
C TYR A 493 -3.73 -20.46 -8.21
N ARG A 494 -4.11 -21.54 -8.87
CA ARG A 494 -5.48 -21.94 -9.20
C ARG A 494 -5.57 -23.48 -9.21
N ASP A 495 -6.75 -23.98 -8.93
CA ASP A 495 -7.09 -25.39 -9.08
C ASP A 495 -7.52 -25.70 -10.50
#